data_d6644d74c711c85e248be437a8c35650
#
_entry.id   d6644d74c711c85e248be437a8c35650
#
_cell.length_a   1.000
_cell.length_b   1.000
_cell.length_c   1.000
_cell.angle_alpha   90.00
_cell.angle_beta   90.00
_cell.angle_gamma   90.00
#
_symmetry.space_group_name_H-M   'P 1'
#
loop_
_entity.id
_entity.type
_entity.pdbx_description
1 polymer ?
#
loop_
_entity_poly.entity_id
_entity_poly.type
_entity_poly.pdbx_seq_one_letter_code
_entity_poly.pdbx_strand_id
1 'polypeptide(L)'
;MRKFLFRIILALAGLGLLLGTAMATPETDAKEPFEQGVAALSQGNPTLAVEKFTAVIKIAPKLPEAYINRGIAEMRLSLWGDAVGDFDQALEIDPRSPEAFYNRGLVYSRQGEFAKAVADYTRAAKFAPKDWQIYYNRGNSYLDMKKAPEALKDYNQALKLHPRAPEILHNRSLAYLALDKPQPALADADKVIELKADFARAYYSRGQALEKLGNKYEALAAYRHFLNTGDPDADAILLRKTLERIKALEASK
;
A
#
# COMPACT_ATOMS: atom_id res chain seq x y z
N MET A 1 -6.86 3.65 -8.99
CA MET A 1 -5.61 4.17 -8.37
C MET A 1 -5.48 3.57 -6.99
N ARG A 2 -4.46 2.72 -6.74
CA ARG A 2 -4.18 2.21 -5.39
C ARG A 2 -3.84 3.42 -4.50
N LYS A 3 -4.65 3.72 -3.48
CA LYS A 3 -4.34 4.76 -2.48
C LYS A 3 -3.16 4.26 -1.65
N PHE A 4 -1.96 4.78 -1.94
CA PHE A 4 -0.81 4.57 -1.09
C PHE A 4 -0.99 5.40 0.18
N LEU A 5 -1.18 4.73 1.31
CA LEU A 5 -1.16 5.37 2.63
C LEU A 5 0.31 5.62 2.99
N PHE A 6 0.77 6.82 2.72
CA PHE A 6 2.06 7.29 3.21
C PHE A 6 1.96 7.53 4.72
N ARG A 7 2.90 6.98 5.47
CA ARG A 7 3.03 7.26 6.90
C ARG A 7 3.93 8.45 7.10
N ILE A 8 3.37 9.53 7.62
CA ILE A 8 4.14 10.68 8.10
C ILE A 8 4.65 10.32 9.48
N ILE A 9 5.95 10.43 9.71
CA ILE A 9 6.56 10.17 11.00
C ILE A 9 6.56 11.45 11.82
N LEU A 10 5.88 11.42 12.96
CA LEU A 10 5.88 12.47 13.97
C LEU A 10 6.91 12.11 15.05
N ALA A 11 8.18 12.40 14.80
CA ALA A 11 9.22 12.16 15.79
C ALA A 11 9.57 13.44 16.54
N LEU A 12 8.73 13.79 17.49
CA LEU A 12 9.03 14.89 18.44
C LEU A 12 8.97 14.45 19.92
N ALA A 13 8.75 13.15 20.18
CA ALA A 13 8.60 12.67 21.56
C ALA A 13 9.92 12.50 22.35
N GLY A 14 11.06 12.80 21.74
CA GLY A 14 12.38 12.63 22.38
C GLY A 14 13.19 13.92 22.60
N LEU A 15 12.75 15.05 22.07
CA LEU A 15 13.46 16.32 22.27
C LEU A 15 12.98 17.03 23.53
N GLY A 16 13.53 16.59 24.62
CA GLY A 16 13.92 17.46 25.67
C GLY A 16 12.99 17.84 26.78
N LEU A 17 13.18 17.32 27.94
CA LEU A 17 13.00 17.98 29.23
C LEU A 17 14.36 18.03 29.94
N LEU A 18 15.10 19.09 29.63
CA LEU A 18 16.11 19.61 30.54
C LEU A 18 15.89 21.11 30.64
N LEU A 19 15.15 21.50 31.69
CA LEU A 19 15.05 22.87 32.17
C LEU A 19 16.44 23.31 32.70
N GLY A 20 17.13 24.10 31.90
CA GLY A 20 18.34 24.79 32.27
C GLY A 20 18.76 25.69 31.12
N THR A 21 18.68 27.00 31.32
CA THR A 21 19.18 28.14 30.50
C THR A 21 19.58 27.80 29.07
N ALA A 22 18.65 28.07 28.11
CA ALA A 22 18.72 27.67 26.73
C ALA A 22 19.82 28.42 25.98
N MET A 23 20.94 27.77 25.78
CA MET A 23 21.67 27.91 24.53
C MET A 23 20.86 27.12 23.48
N ALA A 24 20.49 27.76 22.35
CA ALA A 24 19.84 27.09 21.23
C ALA A 24 20.72 25.91 20.81
N THR A 25 20.21 24.67 20.99
CA THR A 25 20.90 23.51 20.47
C THR A 25 20.44 23.31 19.01
N PRO A 26 21.24 22.73 18.13
CA PRO A 26 20.82 22.42 16.74
C PRO A 26 19.46 21.69 16.69
N GLU A 27 19.14 20.94 17.72
CA GLU A 27 17.88 20.22 17.87
C GLU A 27 16.68 21.12 18.09
N THR A 28 16.83 22.25 18.83
CA THR A 28 15.76 23.25 19.01
C THR A 28 15.51 24.02 17.72
N ASP A 29 16.55 24.31 16.95
CA ASP A 29 16.45 25.05 15.68
C ASP A 29 15.83 24.19 14.57
N ALA A 30 15.96 22.86 14.63
CA ALA A 30 15.37 21.92 13.68
C ALA A 30 13.85 21.69 13.92
N LYS A 31 13.35 21.98 15.10
CA LYS A 31 11.96 21.66 15.52
C LYS A 31 10.94 22.39 14.66
N GLU A 32 11.05 23.71 14.54
CA GLU A 32 10.09 24.51 13.81
C GLU A 32 10.00 24.13 12.32
N PRO A 33 11.12 24.05 11.56
CA PRO A 33 11.04 23.62 10.16
C PRO A 33 10.55 22.16 10.02
N PHE A 34 10.80 21.26 10.99
CA PHE A 34 10.26 19.90 10.98
C PHE A 34 8.73 19.93 11.09
N GLU A 35 8.17 20.67 12.04
CA GLU A 35 6.72 20.81 12.21
C GLU A 35 6.06 21.45 10.98
N GLN A 36 6.70 22.47 10.38
CA GLN A 36 6.24 23.07 9.14
C GLN A 36 6.24 22.07 7.97
N GLY A 37 7.26 21.23 7.85
CA GLY A 37 7.33 20.18 6.85
C GLY A 37 6.21 19.15 6.99
N VAL A 38 5.95 18.69 8.22
CA VAL A 38 4.84 17.78 8.52
C VAL A 38 3.48 18.43 8.22
N ALA A 39 3.30 19.69 8.59
CA ALA A 39 2.09 20.44 8.28
C ALA A 39 1.89 20.57 6.75
N ALA A 40 2.95 20.88 6.01
CA ALA A 40 2.92 20.97 4.55
C ALA A 40 2.51 19.63 3.90
N LEU A 41 3.04 18.50 4.37
CA LEU A 41 2.61 17.17 3.92
C LEU A 41 1.12 16.92 4.20
N SER A 42 0.65 17.30 5.37
CA SER A 42 -0.76 17.12 5.77
C SER A 42 -1.71 17.99 4.94
N GLN A 43 -1.27 19.19 4.54
CA GLN A 43 -2.00 20.12 3.69
C GLN A 43 -1.90 19.80 2.19
N GLY A 44 -1.17 18.72 1.81
CA GLY A 44 -1.01 18.34 0.40
C GLY A 44 -0.05 19.24 -0.38
N ASN A 45 0.90 19.90 0.31
CA ASN A 45 1.95 20.71 -0.31
C ASN A 45 3.32 20.02 -0.19
N PRO A 46 3.62 19.00 -1.02
CA PRO A 46 4.86 18.26 -0.94
C PRO A 46 6.09 19.10 -1.31
N THR A 47 5.96 20.11 -2.16
CA THR A 47 7.08 21.01 -2.54
C THR A 47 7.58 21.77 -1.32
N LEU A 48 6.68 22.37 -0.55
CA LEU A 48 7.04 23.05 0.69
C LEU A 48 7.63 22.07 1.72
N ALA A 49 7.10 20.85 1.77
CA ALA A 49 7.62 19.82 2.67
C ALA A 49 9.08 19.50 2.35
N VAL A 50 9.45 19.30 1.07
CA VAL A 50 10.84 19.07 0.65
C VAL A 50 11.75 20.24 1.08
N GLU A 51 11.30 21.49 0.89
CA GLU A 51 12.04 22.68 1.34
C GLU A 51 12.31 22.63 2.85
N LYS A 52 11.25 22.38 3.65
CA LYS A 52 11.35 22.41 5.11
C LYS A 52 12.21 21.26 5.65
N PHE A 53 12.03 20.03 5.16
CA PHE A 53 12.88 18.92 5.57
C PHE A 53 14.32 19.07 5.09
N THR A 54 14.56 19.74 3.98
CA THR A 54 15.93 20.09 3.55
C THR A 54 16.59 21.07 4.54
N ALA A 55 15.82 22.02 5.07
CA ALA A 55 16.31 22.91 6.13
C ALA A 55 16.62 22.11 7.42
N VAL A 56 15.73 21.18 7.81
CA VAL A 56 15.99 20.27 8.96
C VAL A 56 17.28 19.49 8.78
N ILE A 57 17.49 18.88 7.61
CA ILE A 57 18.68 18.06 7.32
C ILE A 57 19.98 18.89 7.41
N LYS A 58 19.94 20.16 7.01
CA LYS A 58 21.10 21.08 7.16
C LYS A 58 21.46 21.34 8.62
N ILE A 59 20.46 21.42 9.49
CA ILE A 59 20.62 21.68 10.93
C ILE A 59 20.97 20.39 11.67
N ALA A 60 20.25 19.30 11.36
CA ALA A 60 20.34 17.99 12.03
C ALA A 60 20.56 16.86 11.01
N PRO A 61 21.74 16.71 10.43
CA PRO A 61 22.02 15.75 9.35
C PRO A 61 21.99 14.28 9.78
N LYS A 62 21.88 14.01 11.08
CA LYS A 62 21.76 12.65 11.64
C LYS A 62 20.36 12.33 12.13
N LEU A 63 19.34 13.07 11.72
CA LEU A 63 17.93 12.83 12.04
C LEU A 63 17.28 12.00 10.94
N PRO A 64 17.11 10.67 11.09
CA PRO A 64 16.61 9.81 10.01
C PRO A 64 15.18 10.17 9.60
N GLU A 65 14.35 10.67 10.52
CA GLU A 65 12.96 11.07 10.28
C GLU A 65 12.87 12.23 9.27
N ALA A 66 13.86 13.11 9.22
CA ALA A 66 13.88 14.21 8.26
C ALA A 66 14.04 13.68 6.82
N TYR A 67 14.92 12.72 6.62
CA TYR A 67 15.09 12.03 5.33
C TYR A 67 13.85 11.22 4.97
N ILE A 68 13.29 10.45 5.92
CA ILE A 68 12.08 9.66 5.65
C ILE A 68 10.92 10.57 5.20
N ASN A 69 10.70 11.67 5.91
CA ASN A 69 9.60 12.58 5.58
C ASN A 69 9.87 13.36 4.28
N ARG A 70 11.13 13.71 3.97
CA ARG A 70 11.48 14.30 2.67
C ARG A 70 11.26 13.30 1.55
N GLY A 71 11.72 12.08 1.68
CA GLY A 71 11.46 11.00 0.74
C GLY A 71 9.96 10.74 0.50
N ILE A 72 9.12 10.82 1.56
CA ILE A 72 7.66 10.77 1.41
C ILE A 72 7.13 11.95 0.59
N ALA A 73 7.66 13.16 0.80
CA ALA A 73 7.27 14.33 0.01
C ALA A 73 7.69 14.17 -1.47
N GLU A 74 8.90 13.67 -1.71
CA GLU A 74 9.43 13.38 -3.04
C GLU A 74 8.62 12.30 -3.77
N MET A 75 8.18 11.25 -3.07
CA MET A 75 7.26 10.25 -3.62
C MET A 75 5.95 10.91 -4.12
N ARG A 76 5.41 11.89 -3.39
CA ARG A 76 4.20 12.62 -3.82
C ARG A 76 4.43 13.48 -5.05
N LEU A 77 5.66 13.93 -5.26
CA LEU A 77 6.10 14.65 -6.46
C LEU A 77 6.52 13.71 -7.60
N SER A 78 6.46 12.40 -7.39
CA SER A 78 6.94 11.37 -8.32
C SER A 78 8.47 11.45 -8.57
N LEU A 79 9.23 12.03 -7.65
CA LEU A 79 10.69 12.08 -7.65
C LEU A 79 11.25 10.79 -7.04
N TRP A 80 11.06 9.69 -7.76
CA TRP A 80 11.29 8.33 -7.23
C TRP A 80 12.75 8.07 -6.86
N GLY A 81 13.70 8.60 -7.66
CA GLY A 81 15.13 8.44 -7.41
C GLY A 81 15.60 9.16 -6.15
N ASP A 82 15.14 10.41 -5.97
CA ASP A 82 15.46 11.22 -4.80
C ASP A 82 14.90 10.56 -3.53
N ALA A 83 13.64 10.10 -3.60
CA ALA A 83 13.00 9.40 -2.49
C ALA A 83 13.77 8.13 -2.06
N VAL A 84 14.27 7.31 -3.01
CA VAL A 84 15.11 6.15 -2.69
C VAL A 84 16.39 6.60 -2.01
N GLY A 85 17.06 7.65 -2.52
CA GLY A 85 18.28 8.20 -1.92
C GLY A 85 18.04 8.66 -0.48
N ASP A 86 16.92 9.29 -0.20
CA ASP A 86 16.57 9.72 1.15
C ASP A 86 16.29 8.55 2.09
N PHE A 87 15.58 7.52 1.64
CA PHE A 87 15.38 6.32 2.46
C PHE A 87 16.69 5.55 2.67
N ASP A 88 17.62 5.56 1.71
CA ASP A 88 18.94 4.98 1.87
C ASP A 88 19.71 5.73 2.97
N GLN A 89 19.70 7.07 2.96
CA GLN A 89 20.34 7.89 4.00
C GLN A 89 19.71 7.65 5.38
N ALA A 90 18.38 7.55 5.45
CA ALA A 90 17.70 7.20 6.69
C ALA A 90 18.14 5.83 7.22
N LEU A 91 18.33 4.84 6.34
CA LEU A 91 18.79 3.50 6.71
C LEU A 91 20.27 3.41 7.03
N GLU A 92 21.10 4.31 6.52
CA GLU A 92 22.50 4.46 6.96
C GLU A 92 22.57 4.99 8.40
N ILE A 93 21.67 5.89 8.78
CA ILE A 93 21.59 6.44 10.14
C ILE A 93 20.90 5.46 11.10
N ASP A 94 19.75 4.92 10.72
CA ASP A 94 19.02 3.87 11.48
C ASP A 94 18.76 2.63 10.61
N PRO A 95 19.65 1.63 10.64
CA PRO A 95 19.51 0.38 9.88
C PRO A 95 18.34 -0.51 10.33
N ARG A 96 17.57 -0.07 11.33
CA ARG A 96 16.45 -0.83 11.89
C ARG A 96 15.11 -0.11 11.70
N SER A 97 15.07 1.01 11.00
CA SER A 97 13.83 1.76 10.72
C SER A 97 12.86 0.97 9.84
N PRO A 98 11.74 0.48 10.38
CA PRO A 98 10.74 -0.20 9.58
C PRO A 98 10.04 0.75 8.59
N GLU A 99 9.95 2.02 8.94
CA GLU A 99 9.33 3.06 8.12
C GLU A 99 10.14 3.34 6.86
N ALA A 100 11.48 3.44 7.00
CA ALA A 100 12.36 3.67 5.84
C ALA A 100 12.32 2.48 4.89
N PHE A 101 12.42 1.24 5.39
CA PHE A 101 12.25 0.04 4.58
C PHE A 101 10.85 -0.01 3.92
N TYR A 102 9.78 0.25 4.67
CA TYR A 102 8.43 0.21 4.14
C TYR A 102 8.24 1.21 2.99
N ASN A 103 8.66 2.46 3.17
CA ASN A 103 8.47 3.50 2.17
C ASN A 103 9.38 3.26 0.93
N ARG A 104 10.63 2.81 1.11
CA ARG A 104 11.47 2.42 -0.03
C ARG A 104 10.88 1.24 -0.80
N GLY A 105 10.32 0.26 -0.09
CA GLY A 105 9.56 -0.85 -0.68
C GLY A 105 8.34 -0.37 -1.49
N LEU A 106 7.63 0.67 -1.03
CA LEU A 106 6.55 1.29 -1.81
C LEU A 106 7.06 1.89 -3.12
N VAL A 107 8.21 2.58 -3.09
CA VAL A 107 8.83 3.12 -4.31
C VAL A 107 9.19 2.00 -5.27
N TYR A 108 9.91 0.97 -4.83
CA TYR A 108 10.27 -0.17 -5.67
C TYR A 108 9.05 -0.88 -6.26
N SER A 109 7.99 -1.07 -5.46
CA SER A 109 6.74 -1.65 -5.94
C SER A 109 6.09 -0.79 -7.03
N ARG A 110 6.17 0.53 -6.90
CA ARG A 110 5.65 1.49 -7.89
C ARG A 110 6.43 1.45 -9.19
N GLN A 111 7.74 1.23 -9.12
CA GLN A 111 8.65 1.10 -10.27
C GLN A 111 8.57 -0.29 -10.93
N GLY A 112 7.79 -1.24 -10.36
CA GLY A 112 7.72 -2.62 -10.85
C GLY A 112 8.90 -3.50 -10.38
N GLU A 113 9.77 -2.97 -9.50
CA GLU A 113 10.91 -3.68 -8.93
C GLU A 113 10.48 -4.56 -7.74
N PHE A 114 9.51 -5.44 -7.99
CA PHE A 114 8.81 -6.21 -6.94
C PHE A 114 9.74 -7.04 -6.05
N ALA A 115 10.84 -7.56 -6.60
CA ALA A 115 11.81 -8.33 -5.81
C ALA A 115 12.50 -7.46 -4.74
N LYS A 116 12.88 -6.22 -5.09
CA LYS A 116 13.45 -5.25 -4.13
C LYS A 116 12.39 -4.83 -3.10
N ALA A 117 11.15 -4.59 -3.55
CA ALA A 117 10.03 -4.27 -2.66
C ALA A 117 9.80 -5.39 -1.62
N VAL A 118 9.79 -6.66 -2.03
CA VAL A 118 9.66 -7.82 -1.14
C VAL A 118 10.80 -7.88 -0.13
N ALA A 119 12.04 -7.62 -0.55
CA ALA A 119 13.20 -7.59 0.36
C ALA A 119 13.04 -6.52 1.44
N ASP A 120 12.65 -5.31 1.05
CA ASP A 120 12.43 -4.19 1.97
C ASP A 120 11.24 -4.43 2.91
N TYR A 121 10.09 -4.88 2.41
CA TYR A 121 8.96 -5.25 3.27
C TYR A 121 9.32 -6.39 4.24
N THR A 122 10.20 -7.30 3.85
CA THR A 122 10.67 -8.38 4.73
C THR A 122 11.51 -7.82 5.88
N ARG A 123 12.36 -6.82 5.61
CA ARG A 123 13.08 -6.10 6.66
C ARG A 123 12.13 -5.30 7.54
N ALA A 124 11.18 -4.57 6.96
CA ALA A 124 10.17 -3.84 7.71
C ALA A 124 9.36 -4.76 8.64
N ALA A 125 8.89 -5.92 8.15
CA ALA A 125 8.14 -6.89 8.94
C ALA A 125 8.93 -7.46 10.13
N LYS A 126 10.26 -7.56 10.02
CA LYS A 126 11.13 -7.99 11.12
C LYS A 126 11.11 -7.00 12.28
N PHE A 127 11.04 -5.69 12.00
CA PHE A 127 11.09 -4.64 13.00
C PHE A 127 9.71 -4.16 13.44
N ALA A 128 8.70 -4.28 12.57
CA ALA A 128 7.30 -3.94 12.86
C ALA A 128 6.34 -5.12 12.54
N PRO A 129 6.41 -6.25 13.28
CA PRO A 129 5.66 -7.48 12.95
C PRO A 129 4.14 -7.38 13.15
N LYS A 130 3.65 -6.32 13.79
CA LYS A 130 2.21 -6.08 14.01
C LYS A 130 1.60 -5.11 13.00
N ASP A 131 2.38 -4.66 12.03
CA ASP A 131 1.91 -3.76 11.01
C ASP A 131 1.34 -4.54 9.82
N TRP A 132 0.01 -4.57 9.71
CA TRP A 132 -0.69 -5.30 8.65
C TRP A 132 -0.39 -4.77 7.24
N GLN A 133 -0.09 -3.47 7.10
CA GLN A 133 0.17 -2.84 5.80
C GLN A 133 1.42 -3.39 5.13
N ILE A 134 2.43 -3.75 5.93
CA ILE A 134 3.67 -4.36 5.42
C ILE A 134 3.37 -5.70 4.73
N TYR A 135 2.61 -6.58 5.41
CA TYR A 135 2.21 -7.87 4.84
C TYR A 135 1.29 -7.69 3.63
N TYR A 136 0.33 -6.77 3.70
CA TYR A 136 -0.56 -6.48 2.57
C TYR A 136 0.23 -6.05 1.32
N ASN A 137 1.17 -5.12 1.44
CA ASN A 137 1.94 -4.63 0.29
C ASN A 137 2.97 -5.66 -0.19
N ARG A 138 3.56 -6.46 0.71
CA ARG A 138 4.41 -7.58 0.32
C ARG A 138 3.61 -8.65 -0.43
N GLY A 139 2.43 -8.99 0.04
CA GLY A 139 1.48 -9.88 -0.63
C GLY A 139 1.10 -9.38 -2.02
N ASN A 140 0.86 -8.07 -2.18
CA ASN A 140 0.62 -7.47 -3.49
C ASN A 140 1.82 -7.66 -4.42
N SER A 141 3.05 -7.39 -3.92
CA SER A 141 4.26 -7.57 -4.70
C SER A 141 4.47 -9.04 -5.10
N TYR A 142 4.18 -9.99 -4.21
CA TYR A 142 4.20 -11.42 -4.56
C TYR A 142 3.16 -11.77 -5.62
N LEU A 143 1.95 -11.23 -5.54
CA LEU A 143 0.90 -11.48 -6.54
C LEU A 143 1.29 -10.93 -7.92
N ASP A 144 1.87 -9.72 -7.97
CA ASP A 144 2.39 -9.11 -9.21
C ASP A 144 3.55 -9.97 -9.79
N MET A 145 4.36 -10.64 -8.94
CA MET A 145 5.36 -11.62 -9.35
C MET A 145 4.78 -13.01 -9.70
N LYS A 146 3.45 -13.18 -9.71
CA LYS A 146 2.74 -14.46 -9.90
C LYS A 146 3.07 -15.52 -8.84
N LYS A 147 3.50 -15.11 -7.65
CA LYS A 147 3.79 -15.96 -6.48
C LYS A 147 2.58 -15.99 -5.54
N ALA A 148 1.47 -16.53 -6.04
CA ALA A 148 0.20 -16.55 -5.30
C ALA A 148 0.24 -17.32 -3.96
N PRO A 149 1.01 -18.42 -3.78
CA PRO A 149 1.13 -19.06 -2.48
C PRO A 149 1.75 -18.16 -1.41
N GLU A 150 2.79 -17.40 -1.76
CA GLU A 150 3.45 -16.43 -0.87
C GLU A 150 2.53 -15.26 -0.56
N ALA A 151 1.83 -14.75 -1.57
CA ALA A 151 0.82 -13.70 -1.39
C ALA A 151 -0.27 -14.11 -0.40
N LEU A 152 -0.78 -15.37 -0.47
CA LEU A 152 -1.78 -15.87 0.46
C LEU A 152 -1.28 -15.89 1.91
N LYS A 153 -0.02 -16.29 2.15
CA LYS A 153 0.57 -16.26 3.51
C LYS A 153 0.54 -14.84 4.08
N ASP A 154 0.91 -13.88 3.27
CA ASP A 154 0.96 -12.47 3.67
C ASP A 154 -0.43 -11.88 3.87
N TYR A 155 -1.39 -12.13 2.97
CA TYR A 155 -2.77 -11.68 3.17
C TYR A 155 -3.42 -12.33 4.40
N ASN A 156 -3.15 -13.59 4.69
CA ASN A 156 -3.62 -14.24 5.91
C ASN A 156 -3.04 -13.58 7.15
N GLN A 157 -1.75 -13.20 7.14
CA GLN A 157 -1.14 -12.48 8.24
C GLN A 157 -1.72 -11.05 8.38
N ALA A 158 -1.91 -10.35 7.28
CA ALA A 158 -2.54 -9.03 7.28
C ALA A 158 -3.98 -9.09 7.85
N LEU A 159 -4.77 -10.11 7.47
CA LEU A 159 -6.14 -10.28 7.98
C LEU A 159 -6.20 -10.72 9.45
N LYS A 160 -5.19 -11.43 9.98
CA LYS A 160 -5.10 -11.65 11.43
C LYS A 160 -4.94 -10.35 12.21
N LEU A 161 -4.21 -9.39 11.64
CA LEU A 161 -3.95 -8.09 12.26
C LEU A 161 -5.06 -7.08 11.97
N HIS A 162 -5.74 -7.20 10.84
CA HIS A 162 -6.82 -6.32 10.40
C HIS A 162 -7.96 -7.12 9.73
N PRO A 163 -8.85 -7.74 10.51
CA PRO A 163 -9.79 -8.78 10.02
C PRO A 163 -10.89 -8.31 9.06
N ARG A 164 -11.23 -7.02 9.05
CA ARG A 164 -12.35 -6.46 8.29
C ARG A 164 -11.89 -5.49 7.19
N ALA A 165 -10.82 -5.83 6.49
CA ALA A 165 -10.25 -5.02 5.41
C ALA A 165 -10.71 -5.55 4.04
N PRO A 166 -11.67 -4.89 3.37
CA PRO A 166 -12.17 -5.33 2.07
C PRO A 166 -11.08 -5.44 1.01
N GLU A 167 -10.09 -4.54 1.03
CA GLU A 167 -8.99 -4.53 0.09
C GLU A 167 -8.10 -5.78 0.21
N ILE A 168 -7.84 -6.24 1.44
CA ILE A 168 -7.04 -7.44 1.68
C ILE A 168 -7.82 -8.70 1.25
N LEU A 169 -9.11 -8.78 1.62
CA LEU A 169 -9.98 -9.88 1.21
C LEU A 169 -10.09 -9.96 -0.32
N HIS A 170 -10.29 -8.83 -1.00
CA HIS A 170 -10.33 -8.79 -2.45
C HIS A 170 -9.04 -9.33 -3.07
N ASN A 171 -7.87 -8.84 -2.64
CA ASN A 171 -6.59 -9.31 -3.19
C ASN A 171 -6.32 -10.78 -2.84
N ARG A 172 -6.78 -11.27 -1.67
CA ARG A 172 -6.71 -12.69 -1.33
C ARG A 172 -7.61 -13.53 -2.24
N SER A 173 -8.81 -13.04 -2.59
CA SER A 173 -9.68 -13.73 -3.55
C SER A 173 -9.01 -13.88 -4.92
N LEU A 174 -8.30 -12.84 -5.39
CA LEU A 174 -7.53 -12.91 -6.63
C LEU A 174 -6.38 -13.93 -6.54
N ALA A 175 -5.70 -14.01 -5.40
CA ALA A 175 -4.66 -15.01 -5.17
C ALA A 175 -5.24 -16.43 -5.17
N TYR A 176 -6.42 -16.65 -4.58
CA TYR A 176 -7.12 -17.93 -4.66
C TYR A 176 -7.52 -18.30 -6.09
N LEU A 177 -8.05 -17.34 -6.86
CA LEU A 177 -8.38 -17.57 -8.29
C LEU A 177 -7.14 -17.91 -9.12
N ALA A 178 -6.00 -17.28 -8.84
CA ALA A 178 -4.73 -17.58 -9.49
C ALA A 178 -4.21 -19.01 -9.19
N LEU A 179 -4.63 -19.59 -8.06
CA LEU A 179 -4.32 -20.97 -7.65
C LEU A 179 -5.42 -21.98 -8.00
N ASP A 180 -6.39 -21.58 -8.81
CA ASP A 180 -7.56 -22.38 -9.17
C ASP A 180 -8.34 -22.91 -7.96
N LYS A 181 -8.51 -22.06 -6.95
CA LYS A 181 -9.27 -22.32 -5.71
C LYS A 181 -10.53 -21.45 -5.68
N PRO A 182 -11.58 -21.78 -6.45
CA PRO A 182 -12.73 -20.87 -6.61
C PRO A 182 -13.61 -20.78 -5.36
N GLN A 183 -13.74 -21.84 -4.53
CA GLN A 183 -14.57 -21.79 -3.32
C GLN A 183 -14.09 -20.73 -2.31
N PRO A 184 -12.82 -20.74 -1.85
CA PRO A 184 -12.34 -19.70 -0.94
C PRO A 184 -12.30 -18.31 -1.61
N ALA A 185 -12.10 -18.24 -2.94
CA ALA A 185 -12.17 -16.98 -3.66
C ALA A 185 -13.58 -16.38 -3.62
N LEU A 186 -14.62 -17.21 -3.82
CA LEU A 186 -16.01 -16.80 -3.71
C LEU A 186 -16.35 -16.31 -2.30
N ALA A 187 -15.94 -17.05 -1.27
CA ALA A 187 -16.18 -16.67 0.11
C ALA A 187 -15.56 -15.30 0.45
N ASP A 188 -14.34 -15.03 -0.01
CA ASP A 188 -13.70 -13.73 0.19
C ASP A 188 -14.41 -12.61 -0.59
N ALA A 189 -14.82 -12.86 -1.84
CA ALA A 189 -15.54 -11.89 -2.65
C ALA A 189 -16.92 -11.54 -2.03
N ASP A 190 -17.65 -12.55 -1.56
CA ASP A 190 -18.93 -12.35 -0.85
C ASP A 190 -18.72 -11.55 0.44
N LYS A 191 -17.64 -11.82 1.18
CA LYS A 191 -17.33 -11.06 2.39
C LYS A 191 -16.94 -9.61 2.09
N VAL A 192 -16.26 -9.34 0.97
CA VAL A 192 -16.02 -7.96 0.50
C VAL A 192 -17.33 -7.25 0.24
N ILE A 193 -18.27 -7.89 -0.47
CA ILE A 193 -19.58 -7.32 -0.82
C ILE A 193 -20.41 -7.05 0.45
N GLU A 194 -20.37 -7.96 1.43
CA GLU A 194 -21.02 -7.76 2.74
C GLU A 194 -20.47 -6.53 3.48
N LEU A 195 -19.16 -6.35 3.47
CA LEU A 195 -18.47 -5.24 4.16
C LEU A 195 -18.60 -3.92 3.42
N LYS A 196 -18.63 -3.96 2.09
CA LYS A 196 -18.62 -2.81 1.20
C LYS A 196 -19.32 -3.13 -0.11
N ALA A 197 -20.64 -2.93 -0.14
CA ALA A 197 -21.50 -3.30 -1.27
C ALA A 197 -21.16 -2.55 -2.58
N ASP A 198 -20.56 -1.36 -2.49
CA ASP A 198 -20.11 -0.55 -3.63
C ASP A 198 -18.70 -0.91 -4.15
N PHE A 199 -18.09 -2.00 -3.65
CA PHE A 199 -16.79 -2.47 -4.13
C PHE A 199 -16.95 -3.23 -5.46
N ALA A 200 -17.09 -2.49 -6.56
CA ALA A 200 -17.43 -3.04 -7.88
C ALA A 200 -16.56 -4.24 -8.27
N ARG A 201 -15.23 -4.17 -8.10
CA ARG A 201 -14.30 -5.25 -8.48
C ARG A 201 -14.53 -6.57 -7.74
N ALA A 202 -15.19 -6.55 -6.56
CA ALA A 202 -15.55 -7.78 -5.87
C ALA A 202 -16.59 -8.60 -6.66
N TYR A 203 -17.51 -7.94 -7.35
CA TYR A 203 -18.47 -8.64 -8.22
C TYR A 203 -17.80 -9.28 -9.43
N TYR A 204 -16.74 -8.67 -9.96
CA TYR A 204 -15.96 -9.31 -11.03
C TYR A 204 -15.26 -10.59 -10.53
N SER A 205 -14.55 -10.54 -9.39
CA SER A 205 -13.91 -11.73 -8.81
C SER A 205 -14.94 -12.78 -8.34
N ARG A 206 -16.11 -12.36 -7.86
CA ARG A 206 -17.25 -13.24 -7.57
C ARG A 206 -17.71 -13.97 -8.83
N GLY A 207 -17.89 -13.25 -9.93
CA GLY A 207 -18.27 -13.82 -11.23
C GLY A 207 -17.27 -14.86 -11.71
N GLN A 208 -15.96 -14.56 -11.61
CA GLN A 208 -14.90 -15.49 -11.99
C GLN A 208 -14.92 -16.78 -11.13
N ALA A 209 -15.13 -16.64 -9.82
CA ALA A 209 -15.20 -17.79 -8.92
C ALA A 209 -16.43 -18.66 -9.23
N LEU A 210 -17.60 -18.06 -9.40
CA LEU A 210 -18.83 -18.76 -9.74
C LEU A 210 -18.76 -19.46 -11.10
N GLU A 211 -18.15 -18.82 -12.10
CA GLU A 211 -17.92 -19.44 -13.39
C GLU A 211 -17.05 -20.70 -13.30
N LYS A 212 -15.94 -20.64 -12.54
CA LYS A 212 -15.08 -21.82 -12.30
C LYS A 212 -15.81 -22.94 -11.53
N LEU A 213 -16.84 -22.60 -10.74
CA LEU A 213 -17.68 -23.55 -10.02
C LEU A 213 -18.83 -24.10 -10.89
N GLY A 214 -18.98 -23.65 -12.12
CA GLY A 214 -20.08 -24.05 -13.00
C GLY A 214 -21.41 -23.34 -12.71
N ASN A 215 -21.46 -22.38 -11.81
CA ASN A 215 -22.65 -21.64 -11.41
C ASN A 215 -22.92 -20.49 -12.41
N LYS A 216 -23.31 -20.86 -13.64
CA LYS A 216 -23.42 -19.97 -14.78
C LYS A 216 -24.32 -18.78 -14.54
N TYR A 217 -25.54 -19.00 -13.97
CA TYR A 217 -26.53 -17.92 -13.80
C TYR A 217 -26.08 -16.87 -12.79
N GLU A 218 -25.50 -17.31 -11.66
CA GLU A 218 -24.99 -16.42 -10.64
C GLU A 218 -23.73 -15.69 -11.11
N ALA A 219 -22.88 -16.35 -11.92
CA ALA A 219 -21.72 -15.71 -12.55
C ALA A 219 -22.16 -14.57 -13.49
N LEU A 220 -23.18 -14.82 -14.34
CA LEU A 220 -23.77 -13.80 -15.21
C LEU A 220 -24.34 -12.62 -14.41
N ALA A 221 -25.05 -12.88 -13.32
CA ALA A 221 -25.58 -11.84 -12.45
C ALA A 221 -24.47 -10.98 -11.84
N ALA A 222 -23.40 -11.61 -11.35
CA ALA A 222 -22.25 -10.92 -10.77
C ALA A 222 -21.50 -10.07 -11.83
N TYR A 223 -21.27 -10.60 -12.99
CA TYR A 223 -20.62 -9.87 -14.09
C TYR A 223 -21.45 -8.68 -14.59
N ARG A 224 -22.78 -8.85 -14.72
CA ARG A 224 -23.67 -7.74 -15.08
C ARG A 224 -23.70 -6.65 -14.01
N HIS A 225 -23.66 -7.03 -12.73
CA HIS A 225 -23.54 -6.05 -11.65
C HIS A 225 -22.24 -5.24 -11.78
N PHE A 226 -21.10 -5.92 -12.02
CA PHE A 226 -19.82 -5.24 -12.24
C PHE A 226 -19.85 -4.29 -13.45
N LEU A 227 -20.49 -4.68 -14.56
CA LEU A 227 -20.63 -3.79 -15.74
C LEU A 227 -21.39 -2.49 -15.42
N ASN A 228 -22.38 -2.57 -14.52
CA ASN A 228 -23.19 -1.42 -14.17
C ASN A 228 -22.56 -0.51 -13.09
N THR A 229 -21.57 -1.02 -12.34
CA THR A 229 -21.00 -0.32 -11.17
C THR A 229 -19.50 -0.07 -11.28
N GLY A 230 -18.80 -0.71 -12.23
CA GLY A 230 -17.37 -0.52 -12.45
C GLY A 230 -17.06 0.88 -12.98
N ASP A 231 -15.90 1.39 -12.60
CA ASP A 231 -15.41 2.69 -13.06
C ASP A 231 -14.99 2.58 -14.54
N PRO A 232 -15.61 3.37 -15.45
CA PRO A 232 -15.32 3.28 -16.90
C PRO A 232 -13.85 3.52 -17.27
N ASP A 233 -13.16 4.38 -16.53
CA ASP A 233 -11.76 4.72 -16.81
C ASP A 233 -10.80 3.76 -16.09
N ALA A 234 -11.02 3.55 -14.78
CA ALA A 234 -10.14 2.72 -13.96
C ALA A 234 -10.29 1.21 -14.25
N ASP A 235 -11.46 0.77 -14.71
CA ASP A 235 -11.80 -0.64 -14.97
C ASP A 235 -11.99 -0.99 -16.45
N ALA A 236 -11.67 -0.08 -17.39
CA ALA A 236 -11.93 -0.23 -18.82
C ALA A 236 -11.56 -1.62 -19.40
N ILE A 237 -10.37 -2.13 -19.04
CA ILE A 237 -9.90 -3.46 -19.48
C ILE A 237 -10.75 -4.58 -18.88
N LEU A 238 -11.11 -4.47 -17.58
CA LEU A 238 -11.92 -5.48 -16.90
C LEU A 238 -13.35 -5.47 -17.44
N LEU A 239 -13.92 -4.30 -17.68
CA LEU A 239 -15.27 -4.16 -18.27
C LEU A 239 -15.34 -4.82 -19.64
N ARG A 240 -14.35 -4.61 -20.50
CA ARG A 240 -14.28 -5.28 -21.81
C ARG A 240 -14.20 -6.81 -21.66
N LYS A 241 -13.28 -7.29 -20.82
CA LYS A 241 -13.17 -8.74 -20.53
C LYS A 241 -14.47 -9.32 -19.98
N THR A 242 -15.18 -8.56 -19.15
CA THR A 242 -16.46 -8.99 -18.57
C THR A 242 -17.53 -9.16 -19.65
N LEU A 243 -17.61 -8.23 -20.62
CA LEU A 243 -18.52 -8.36 -21.76
C LEU A 243 -18.22 -9.61 -22.60
N GLU A 244 -16.95 -9.90 -22.84
CA GLU A 244 -16.53 -11.11 -23.56
C GLU A 244 -16.93 -12.39 -22.81
N ARG A 245 -16.75 -12.40 -21.47
CA ARG A 245 -17.14 -13.54 -20.63
C ARG A 245 -18.66 -13.76 -20.60
N ILE A 246 -19.45 -12.69 -20.49
CA ILE A 246 -20.91 -12.78 -20.54
C ILE A 246 -21.35 -13.40 -21.87
N LYS A 247 -20.86 -12.89 -23.02
CA LYS A 247 -21.19 -13.44 -24.35
C LYS A 247 -20.83 -14.93 -24.45
N ALA A 248 -19.65 -15.33 -23.95
CA ALA A 248 -19.23 -16.72 -23.97
C ALA A 248 -20.13 -17.61 -23.09
N LEU A 249 -20.50 -17.14 -21.90
CA LEU A 249 -21.40 -17.89 -21.01
C LEU A 249 -22.82 -17.98 -21.59
N GLU A 250 -23.34 -16.94 -22.22
CA GLU A 250 -24.67 -16.97 -22.86
C GLU A 250 -24.72 -17.91 -24.07
N ALA A 251 -23.62 -18.02 -24.83
CA ALA A 251 -23.51 -18.91 -25.97
C ALA A 251 -23.30 -20.40 -25.61
N SER A 252 -22.80 -20.70 -24.40
CA SER A 252 -22.62 -22.08 -23.92
C SER A 252 -23.99 -22.65 -23.52
N LYS A 253 -24.40 -23.75 -24.20
CA LYS A 253 -25.64 -24.49 -23.89
C LYS A 253 -25.55 -25.21 -22.56
#